data_aa5f866fd72c2733ff50605d405abf14
#
_entry.id   aa5f866fd72c2733ff50605d405abf14
#
_cell.length_a   1.000
_cell.length_b   1.000
_cell.length_c   1.000
_cell.angle_alpha   90.00
_cell.angle_beta   90.00
_cell.angle_gamma   90.00
#
_symmetry.space_group_name_H-M   'P 1'
#
loop_
_entity.id
_entity.type
_entity.pdbx_description
1 polymer ?
#
loop_
_entity_poly.entity_id
_entity_poly.type
_entity_poly.pdbx_seq_one_letter_code
_entity_poly.pdbx_strand_id
1 'polypeptide(L)'
;VWEVKWSVFWRKAGSGLPTRRHCLIVARNVLTGEVKYFLANRVPGEWNPYTGQYITLRWLLRVAFGRWSIESCFRESKEELGMDHYEVRGWRCVHRHFYLTQLSHLFCARVRQEYDQASGDRADRLTVEQVRSAVNVWLDCADLCPSCQQKRYEKELEDQQYYQARNEQARVSHTKTRVEELADLGIDVDRIKSCLPRPPHSEPPHSRLQS
;
A
#
# COMPACT_ATOMS: atom_id res chain seq x y z
N VAL A 1 -16.45 1.21 -3.43
CA VAL A 1 -16.80 1.93 -4.68
C VAL A 1 -16.90 3.41 -4.37
N TRP A 2 -16.39 4.26 -5.28
CA TRP A 2 -16.39 5.70 -5.14
C TRP A 2 -17.07 6.33 -6.36
N GLU A 3 -18.04 7.21 -6.12
CA GLU A 3 -18.58 8.14 -7.12
C GLU A 3 -17.65 9.35 -7.18
N VAL A 4 -17.25 9.76 -8.39
CA VAL A 4 -16.28 10.85 -8.57
C VAL A 4 -16.84 11.94 -9.47
N LYS A 5 -16.80 13.19 -9.00
CA LYS A 5 -17.06 14.40 -9.78
C LYS A 5 -15.82 15.28 -9.77
N TRP A 6 -15.60 16.01 -10.83
CA TRP A 6 -14.45 16.89 -10.93
C TRP A 6 -14.76 18.17 -11.72
N SER A 7 -14.01 19.23 -11.43
CA SER A 7 -14.13 20.51 -12.13
C SER A 7 -12.76 21.17 -12.24
N VAL A 8 -12.54 21.89 -13.32
CA VAL A 8 -11.34 22.70 -13.56
C VAL A 8 -11.65 24.17 -13.29
N PHE A 9 -10.76 24.82 -12.56
CA PHE A 9 -10.88 26.24 -12.27
C PHE A 9 -9.51 26.94 -12.33
N TRP A 10 -9.55 28.25 -12.46
CA TRP A 10 -8.37 29.09 -12.44
C TRP A 10 -8.13 29.64 -11.04
N ARG A 11 -6.93 29.51 -10.53
CA ARG A 11 -6.53 30.19 -9.31
C ARG A 11 -6.07 31.61 -9.65
N LYS A 12 -6.61 32.59 -8.97
CA LYS A 12 -6.10 33.95 -8.97
C LYS A 12 -5.08 34.16 -7.87
N ALA A 13 -3.95 34.75 -8.15
CA ALA A 13 -2.98 35.21 -7.17
C ALA A 13 -3.17 36.71 -6.93
N GLY A 14 -3.75 37.04 -5.76
CA GLY A 14 -4.05 38.45 -5.41
C GLY A 14 -5.00 39.15 -6.40
N SER A 15 -4.72 40.37 -6.76
CA SER A 15 -5.46 41.18 -7.79
C SER A 15 -5.05 40.88 -9.22
N GLY A 16 -4.15 39.88 -9.43
CA GLY A 16 -3.56 39.59 -10.74
C GLY A 16 -4.39 38.67 -11.63
N LEU A 17 -3.87 38.45 -12.85
CA LEU A 17 -4.41 37.48 -13.80
C LEU A 17 -4.34 36.05 -13.26
N PRO A 18 -5.25 35.14 -13.71
CA PRO A 18 -5.20 33.73 -13.36
C PRO A 18 -3.87 33.12 -13.78
N THR A 19 -3.13 32.55 -12.84
CA THR A 19 -1.77 32.08 -13.09
C THR A 19 -1.72 30.58 -13.47
N ARG A 20 -2.69 29.79 -13.04
CA ARG A 20 -2.66 28.34 -13.27
C ARG A 20 -4.04 27.71 -13.16
N ARG A 21 -4.27 26.67 -13.98
CA ARG A 21 -5.43 25.80 -13.84
C ARG A 21 -5.22 24.78 -12.74
N HIS A 22 -6.27 24.49 -11.99
CA HIS A 22 -6.34 23.47 -10.95
C HIS A 22 -7.54 22.58 -11.21
N CYS A 23 -7.48 21.34 -10.74
CA CYS A 23 -8.59 20.42 -10.79
C CYS A 23 -9.04 20.08 -9.36
N LEU A 24 -10.30 20.38 -9.05
CA LEU A 24 -10.96 19.90 -7.84
C LEU A 24 -11.61 18.56 -8.15
N ILE A 25 -11.30 17.56 -7.37
CA ILE A 25 -11.88 16.21 -7.45
C ILE A 25 -12.63 15.97 -6.15
N VAL A 26 -13.89 15.60 -6.26
CA VAL A 26 -14.75 15.22 -5.15
C VAL A 26 -15.07 13.75 -5.31
N ALA A 27 -14.71 12.95 -4.33
CA ALA A 27 -14.96 11.51 -4.31
C ALA A 27 -15.85 11.17 -3.12
N ARG A 28 -16.99 10.53 -3.36
CA ARG A 28 -17.92 10.05 -2.35
C ARG A 28 -17.89 8.53 -2.30
N ASN A 29 -17.65 7.96 -1.13
CA ASN A 29 -17.80 6.53 -0.92
C ASN A 29 -19.29 6.17 -0.92
N VAL A 30 -19.69 5.26 -1.78
CA VAL A 30 -21.11 4.90 -1.98
C VAL A 30 -21.66 4.15 -0.76
N LEU A 31 -20.84 3.36 -0.05
CA LEU A 31 -21.27 2.59 1.11
C LEU A 31 -21.32 3.42 2.40
N THR A 32 -20.25 4.16 2.66
CA THR A 32 -20.12 4.89 3.94
C THR A 32 -20.66 6.33 3.88
N GLY A 33 -20.90 6.86 2.67
CA GLY A 33 -21.25 8.26 2.48
C GLY A 33 -20.08 9.24 2.68
N GLU A 34 -18.89 8.74 3.05
CA GLU A 34 -17.70 9.56 3.25
C GLU A 34 -17.34 10.35 1.98
N VAL A 35 -17.08 11.64 2.14
CA VAL A 35 -16.67 12.52 1.03
C VAL A 35 -15.24 12.96 1.20
N LYS A 36 -14.43 12.80 0.16
CA LYS A 36 -13.04 13.27 0.09
C LYS A 36 -12.89 14.32 -0.98
N TYR A 37 -12.13 15.35 -0.68
CA TYR A 37 -11.81 16.45 -1.58
C TYR A 37 -10.32 16.42 -1.91
N PHE A 38 -10.00 16.45 -3.21
CA PHE A 38 -8.62 16.51 -3.67
C PHE A 38 -8.44 17.71 -4.58
N LEU A 39 -7.37 18.46 -4.33
CA LEU A 39 -6.97 19.58 -5.16
C LEU A 39 -5.69 19.20 -5.92
N ALA A 40 -5.79 19.12 -7.24
CA ALA A 40 -4.66 18.84 -8.10
C ALA A 40 -4.18 20.13 -8.79
N ASN A 41 -2.87 20.29 -8.86
CA ASN A 41 -2.21 21.37 -9.59
C ASN A 41 -2.00 21.03 -11.08
N ARG A 42 -2.62 19.99 -11.55
CA ARG A 42 -2.67 19.51 -12.93
C ARG A 42 -4.11 19.20 -13.31
N VAL A 43 -4.40 19.26 -14.59
CA VAL A 43 -5.75 19.01 -15.11
C VAL A 43 -5.75 17.85 -16.11
N PRO A 44 -6.86 17.11 -16.24
CA PRO A 44 -6.98 16.09 -17.28
C PRO A 44 -6.79 16.69 -18.67
N GLY A 45 -6.07 15.97 -19.53
CA GLY A 45 -5.70 16.42 -20.89
C GLY A 45 -4.43 17.28 -20.97
N GLU A 46 -3.80 17.60 -19.84
CA GLU A 46 -2.50 18.30 -19.82
C GLU A 46 -1.34 17.32 -20.07
N TRP A 47 -0.33 17.77 -20.80
CA TRP A 47 0.88 16.96 -21.02
C TRP A 47 1.75 16.94 -19.77
N ASN A 48 2.18 15.75 -19.37
CA ASN A 48 3.12 15.57 -18.27
C ASN A 48 4.53 15.32 -18.81
N PRO A 49 5.45 16.29 -18.69
CA PRO A 49 6.81 16.16 -19.24
C PRO A 49 7.65 15.10 -18.52
N TYR A 50 7.31 14.71 -17.27
CA TYR A 50 8.04 13.72 -16.51
C TYR A 50 7.70 12.29 -16.90
N THR A 51 6.46 12.04 -17.33
CA THR A 51 6.01 10.70 -17.72
C THR A 51 5.90 10.51 -19.22
N GLY A 52 5.98 11.61 -20.01
CA GLY A 52 5.79 11.57 -21.46
C GLY A 52 4.36 11.18 -21.88
N GLN A 53 3.36 11.42 -21.04
CA GLN A 53 1.97 11.02 -21.28
C GLN A 53 1.00 12.15 -20.90
N TYR A 54 -0.21 12.11 -21.50
CA TYR A 54 -1.29 13.01 -21.10
C TYR A 54 -1.86 12.57 -19.73
N ILE A 55 -2.11 13.57 -18.88
CA ILE A 55 -2.72 13.35 -17.57
C ILE A 55 -4.18 12.96 -17.76
N THR A 56 -4.57 11.82 -17.19
CA THR A 56 -5.95 11.38 -17.17
C THR A 56 -6.55 11.57 -15.77
N LEU A 57 -7.87 11.67 -15.67
CA LEU A 57 -8.57 11.67 -14.38
C LEU A 57 -8.20 10.44 -13.55
N ARG A 58 -8.07 9.28 -14.20
CA ARG A 58 -7.65 8.04 -13.57
C ARG A 58 -6.25 8.14 -12.94
N TRP A 59 -5.32 8.79 -13.63
CA TRP A 59 -3.98 9.02 -13.08
C TRP A 59 -4.04 9.93 -11.85
N LEU A 60 -4.81 11.03 -11.91
CA LEU A 60 -5.01 11.91 -10.76
C LEU A 60 -5.63 11.18 -9.57
N LEU A 61 -6.63 10.32 -9.79
CA LEU A 61 -7.23 9.49 -8.75
C LEU A 61 -6.22 8.49 -8.16
N ARG A 62 -5.40 7.85 -9.01
CA ARG A 62 -4.35 6.95 -8.52
C ARG A 62 -3.38 7.67 -7.59
N VAL A 63 -2.96 8.89 -7.94
CA VAL A 63 -2.08 9.70 -7.09
C VAL A 63 -2.80 10.12 -5.81
N ALA A 64 -4.03 10.58 -5.90
CA ALA A 64 -4.83 11.04 -4.77
C ALA A 64 -5.08 9.92 -3.73
N PHE A 65 -5.49 8.75 -4.19
CA PHE A 65 -5.74 7.59 -3.31
C PHE A 65 -4.45 6.84 -2.96
N GLY A 66 -3.39 6.94 -3.77
CA GLY A 66 -2.08 6.36 -3.49
C GLY A 66 -1.37 6.98 -2.29
N ARG A 67 -1.79 8.16 -1.85
CA ARG A 67 -1.26 8.84 -0.67
C ARG A 67 -1.43 8.03 0.63
N TRP A 68 -2.48 7.21 0.69
CA TRP A 68 -2.72 6.29 1.79
C TRP A 68 -1.58 5.31 2.05
N SER A 69 -0.84 4.90 1.01
CA SER A 69 0.29 3.98 1.17
C SER A 69 1.42 4.59 2.01
N ILE A 70 1.62 5.90 1.96
CA ILE A 70 2.63 6.59 2.80
C ILE A 70 2.19 6.57 4.26
N GLU A 71 0.91 6.82 4.53
CA GLU A 71 0.36 6.78 5.89
C GLU A 71 0.44 5.35 6.46
N SER A 72 0.16 4.34 5.66
CA SER A 72 0.35 2.93 6.04
C SER A 72 1.81 2.58 6.31
N CYS A 73 2.74 3.05 5.48
CA CYS A 73 4.17 2.85 5.67
C CYS A 73 4.65 3.46 7.02
N PHE A 74 4.23 4.68 7.34
CA PHE A 74 4.57 5.30 8.63
C PHE A 74 3.92 4.58 9.80
N ARG A 75 2.68 4.13 9.68
CA ARG A 75 2.01 3.35 10.70
C ARG A 75 2.75 2.04 10.96
N GLU A 76 2.99 1.23 9.93
CA GLU A 76 3.75 -0.02 10.04
C GLU A 76 5.15 0.21 10.62
N SER A 77 5.83 1.30 10.23
CA SER A 77 7.14 1.63 10.78
C SER A 77 7.09 1.97 12.27
N LYS A 78 6.01 2.57 12.76
CA LYS A 78 5.82 2.87 14.20
C LYS A 78 5.40 1.64 14.98
N GLU A 79 4.34 0.95 14.52
CA GLU A 79 3.74 -0.17 15.22
C GLU A 79 4.66 -1.40 15.23
N GLU A 80 5.34 -1.68 14.10
CA GLU A 80 6.10 -2.92 13.94
C GLU A 80 7.61 -2.75 14.13
N LEU A 81 8.15 -1.59 13.79
CA LEU A 81 9.59 -1.38 13.75
C LEU A 81 10.09 -0.32 14.76
N GLY A 82 9.20 0.21 15.60
CA GLY A 82 9.54 1.10 16.67
C GLY A 82 10.07 2.47 16.21
N MET A 83 9.59 3.02 15.09
CA MET A 83 10.07 4.29 14.56
C MET A 83 9.94 5.46 15.56
N ASP A 84 8.98 5.41 16.46
CA ASP A 84 8.73 6.39 17.52
C ASP A 84 9.27 5.98 18.90
N HIS A 85 9.94 4.82 19.03
CA HIS A 85 10.50 4.30 20.27
C HIS A 85 11.93 4.85 20.57
N TYR A 86 12.23 6.09 20.17
CA TYR A 86 13.52 6.67 20.47
C TYR A 86 13.49 7.45 21.80
N GLU A 87 14.47 7.18 22.68
CA GLU A 87 14.62 7.86 23.98
C GLU A 87 15.64 8.99 23.94
N VAL A 88 16.26 9.21 22.79
CA VAL A 88 17.36 10.16 22.62
C VAL A 88 16.86 11.54 22.18
N ARG A 89 17.48 12.61 22.71
CA ARG A 89 17.13 14.00 22.37
C ARG A 89 18.04 14.63 21.31
N GLY A 90 19.20 14.02 21.05
CA GLY A 90 20.17 14.55 20.10
C GLY A 90 19.73 14.37 18.65
N TRP A 91 19.73 15.44 17.85
CA TRP A 91 19.30 15.44 16.44
C TRP A 91 19.93 14.31 15.62
N ARG A 92 21.24 14.08 15.76
CA ARG A 92 21.94 13.01 15.05
C ARG A 92 21.43 11.62 15.43
N CYS A 93 21.11 11.40 16.70
CA CYS A 93 20.62 10.11 17.18
C CYS A 93 19.20 9.84 16.71
N VAL A 94 18.34 10.85 16.73
CA VAL A 94 16.98 10.77 16.18
C VAL A 94 17.03 10.42 14.68
N HIS A 95 17.88 11.09 13.91
CA HIS A 95 18.04 10.79 12.48
C HIS A 95 18.57 9.37 12.23
N ARG A 96 19.57 8.92 13.00
CA ARG A 96 20.07 7.53 12.88
C ARG A 96 18.97 6.52 13.14
N HIS A 97 18.19 6.72 14.21
CA HIS A 97 17.07 5.84 14.54
C HIS A 97 16.05 5.80 13.40
N PHE A 98 15.67 6.97 12.89
CA PHE A 98 14.76 7.08 11.76
C PHE A 98 15.27 6.34 10.52
N TYR A 99 16.55 6.55 10.13
CA TYR A 99 17.11 5.85 8.96
C TYR A 99 17.19 4.35 9.16
N LEU A 100 17.57 3.87 10.34
CA LEU A 100 17.62 2.44 10.63
C LEU A 100 16.23 1.82 10.54
N THR A 101 15.22 2.47 11.09
CA THR A 101 13.84 2.01 11.01
C THR A 101 13.34 1.95 9.55
N GLN A 102 13.66 2.97 8.75
CA GLN A 102 13.28 2.98 7.33
C GLN A 102 14.03 1.89 6.52
N LEU A 103 15.28 1.61 6.84
CA LEU A 103 16.03 0.50 6.23
C LEU A 103 15.42 -0.86 6.62
N SER A 104 15.02 -1.03 7.88
CA SER A 104 14.32 -2.23 8.33
C SER A 104 12.98 -2.40 7.63
N HIS A 105 12.22 -1.32 7.45
CA HIS A 105 10.97 -1.35 6.67
C HIS A 105 11.21 -1.74 5.20
N LEU A 106 12.21 -1.14 4.57
CA LEU A 106 12.58 -1.47 3.19
C LEU A 106 12.99 -2.94 3.06
N PHE A 107 13.76 -3.46 4.02
CA PHE A 107 14.13 -4.88 4.07
C PHE A 107 12.89 -5.77 4.14
N CYS A 108 12.00 -5.53 5.10
CA CYS A 108 10.75 -6.28 5.22
C CYS A 108 9.89 -6.21 3.95
N ALA A 109 9.79 -5.02 3.35
CA ALA A 109 9.03 -4.83 2.11
C ALA A 109 9.63 -5.61 0.92
N ARG A 110 10.96 -5.71 0.83
CA ARG A 110 11.65 -6.51 -0.18
C ARG A 110 11.44 -8.00 0.01
N VAL A 111 11.59 -8.50 1.24
CA VAL A 111 11.30 -9.91 1.56
C VAL A 111 9.88 -10.27 1.19
N ARG A 112 8.90 -9.42 1.52
CA ARG A 112 7.50 -9.60 1.09
C ARG A 112 7.37 -9.66 -0.42
N GLN A 113 8.00 -8.74 -1.12
CA GLN A 113 7.93 -8.69 -2.59
C GLN A 113 8.51 -9.95 -3.23
N GLU A 114 9.65 -10.43 -2.75
CA GLU A 114 10.29 -11.65 -3.23
C GLU A 114 9.43 -12.89 -2.95
N TYR A 115 8.84 -12.96 -1.76
CA TYR A 115 7.91 -14.03 -1.39
C TYR A 115 6.66 -14.02 -2.26
N ASP A 116 6.01 -12.85 -2.45
CA ASP A 116 4.82 -12.70 -3.31
C ASP A 116 5.11 -13.10 -4.78
N GLN A 117 6.33 -12.84 -5.26
CA GLN A 117 6.76 -13.25 -6.60
C GLN A 117 6.99 -14.76 -6.70
N ALA A 118 7.51 -15.38 -5.65
CA ALA A 118 7.78 -16.83 -5.61
C ALA A 118 6.50 -17.66 -5.43
N SER A 119 5.56 -17.20 -4.62
CA SER A 119 4.34 -17.95 -4.27
C SER A 119 3.27 -17.91 -5.37
N GLY A 120 3.30 -16.91 -6.24
CA GLY A 120 2.33 -16.80 -7.35
C GLY A 120 0.87 -16.57 -6.94
N ASP A 121 0.52 -16.75 -5.69
CA ASP A 121 -0.84 -16.62 -5.16
C ASP A 121 -0.99 -15.35 -4.31
N ARG A 122 -2.10 -14.63 -4.52
CA ARG A 122 -2.45 -13.43 -3.75
C ARG A 122 -2.96 -13.72 -2.33
N ALA A 123 -3.28 -14.97 -2.03
CA ALA A 123 -3.86 -15.37 -0.75
C ALA A 123 -2.84 -15.34 0.39
N ASP A 124 -1.56 -15.60 0.09
CA ASP A 124 -0.50 -15.78 1.09
C ASP A 124 0.43 -14.56 1.25
N ARG A 125 -0.13 -13.36 1.13
CA ARG A 125 0.69 -12.15 1.31
C ARG A 125 1.17 -11.99 2.74
N LEU A 126 2.48 -11.98 2.91
CA LEU A 126 3.10 -11.69 4.19
C LEU A 126 2.84 -10.25 4.64
N THR A 127 2.67 -10.04 5.94
CA THR A 127 2.66 -8.70 6.55
C THR A 127 4.08 -8.30 6.99
N VAL A 128 4.31 -7.02 7.25
CA VAL A 128 5.58 -6.55 7.83
C VAL A 128 5.83 -7.18 9.19
N GLU A 129 4.77 -7.33 10.00
CA GLU A 129 4.81 -8.01 11.29
C GLU A 129 5.32 -9.45 11.17
N GLN A 130 4.77 -10.24 10.23
CA GLN A 130 5.17 -11.63 10.01
C GLN A 130 6.64 -11.75 9.58
N VAL A 131 7.11 -10.88 8.67
CA VAL A 131 8.53 -10.86 8.28
C VAL A 131 9.42 -10.50 9.46
N ARG A 132 9.05 -9.47 10.24
CA ARG A 132 9.77 -9.07 11.45
C ARG A 132 9.84 -10.22 12.46
N SER A 133 8.72 -10.89 12.72
CA SER A 133 8.66 -12.03 13.64
C SER A 133 9.59 -13.16 13.20
N ALA A 134 9.52 -13.57 11.93
CA ALA A 134 10.38 -14.60 11.37
C ALA A 134 11.88 -14.24 11.47
N VAL A 135 12.24 -12.99 11.17
CA VAL A 135 13.63 -12.52 11.27
C VAL A 135 14.10 -12.52 12.72
N ASN A 136 13.27 -12.07 13.66
CA ASN A 136 13.61 -12.09 15.08
C ASN A 136 13.82 -13.53 15.58
N VAL A 137 12.93 -14.45 15.23
CA VAL A 137 13.09 -15.86 15.58
C VAL A 137 14.39 -16.44 14.98
N TRP A 138 14.71 -16.09 13.74
CA TRP A 138 15.96 -16.51 13.11
C TRP A 138 17.20 -15.97 13.84
N LEU A 139 17.19 -14.70 14.22
CA LEU A 139 18.28 -14.07 14.99
C LEU A 139 18.40 -14.70 16.38
N ASP A 140 17.29 -14.88 17.10
CA ASP A 140 17.26 -15.48 18.44
C ASP A 140 17.73 -16.96 18.44
N CYS A 141 17.60 -17.63 17.30
CA CYS A 141 18.03 -19.00 17.14
C CYS A 141 19.54 -19.17 16.80
N ALA A 142 20.24 -18.09 16.48
CA ALA A 142 21.61 -18.15 15.99
C ALA A 142 22.56 -18.90 16.93
N ASP A 143 22.36 -18.77 18.24
CA ASP A 143 23.20 -19.39 19.28
C ASP A 143 22.59 -20.67 19.88
N LEU A 144 21.46 -21.18 19.34
CA LEU A 144 20.81 -22.36 19.85
C LEU A 144 21.32 -23.64 19.17
N CYS A 145 21.20 -24.78 19.88
CA CYS A 145 21.46 -26.08 19.28
C CYS A 145 20.44 -26.42 18.18
N PRO A 146 20.78 -27.24 17.16
CA PRO A 146 19.91 -27.54 16.02
C PRO A 146 18.50 -28.01 16.38
N SER A 147 18.38 -28.85 17.43
CA SER A 147 17.07 -29.35 17.87
C SER A 147 16.21 -28.26 18.53
N CYS A 148 16.82 -27.28 19.21
CA CYS A 148 16.12 -26.15 19.79
C CYS A 148 15.70 -25.16 18.71
N GLN A 149 16.55 -24.93 17.71
CA GLN A 149 16.24 -24.11 16.55
C GLN A 149 15.01 -24.66 15.81
N GLN A 150 15.02 -25.97 15.52
CA GLN A 150 13.94 -26.62 14.80
C GLN A 150 12.59 -26.46 15.52
N LYS A 151 12.54 -26.71 16.83
CA LYS A 151 11.32 -26.52 17.65
C LYS A 151 10.82 -25.07 17.62
N ARG A 152 11.74 -24.10 17.62
CA ARG A 152 11.38 -22.68 17.60
C ARG A 152 10.79 -22.29 16.26
N TYR A 153 11.38 -22.77 15.15
CA TYR A 153 10.86 -22.54 13.81
C TYR A 153 9.50 -23.19 13.58
N GLU A 154 9.32 -24.45 14.03
CA GLU A 154 8.04 -25.15 13.94
C GLU A 154 6.93 -24.39 14.65
N LYS A 155 7.19 -23.94 15.88
CA LYS A 155 6.23 -23.14 16.64
C LYS A 155 5.86 -21.82 15.92
N GLU A 156 6.85 -21.08 15.43
CA GLU A 156 6.59 -19.84 14.71
C GLU A 156 5.78 -20.09 13.44
N LEU A 157 6.07 -21.17 12.72
CA LEU A 157 5.32 -21.55 11.53
C LEU A 157 3.84 -21.88 11.85
N GLU A 158 3.59 -22.62 12.93
CA GLU A 158 2.23 -22.92 13.41
C GLU A 158 1.47 -21.63 13.76
N ASP A 159 2.10 -20.72 14.51
CA ASP A 159 1.51 -19.43 14.89
C ASP A 159 1.18 -18.60 13.64
N GLN A 160 2.09 -18.52 12.68
CA GLN A 160 1.85 -17.78 11.43
C GLN A 160 0.72 -18.39 10.59
N GLN A 161 0.67 -19.71 10.44
CA GLN A 161 -0.41 -20.40 9.72
C GLN A 161 -1.77 -20.14 10.38
N TYR A 162 -1.82 -20.16 11.70
CA TYR A 162 -3.04 -19.87 12.45
C TYR A 162 -3.54 -18.44 12.18
N TYR A 163 -2.67 -17.45 12.24
CA TYR A 163 -3.05 -16.05 11.98
C TYR A 163 -3.42 -15.81 10.51
N GLN A 164 -2.71 -16.44 9.57
CA GLN A 164 -3.06 -16.36 8.15
C GLN A 164 -4.46 -16.93 7.88
N ALA A 165 -4.78 -18.09 8.44
CA ALA A 165 -6.11 -18.68 8.27
C ALA A 165 -7.21 -17.80 8.85
N ARG A 166 -7.01 -17.19 10.02
CA ARG A 166 -7.97 -16.24 10.62
C ARG A 166 -8.14 -14.98 9.80
N ASN A 167 -7.05 -14.41 9.31
CA ASN A 167 -7.07 -13.20 8.49
C ASN A 167 -7.79 -13.45 7.16
N GLU A 168 -7.58 -14.62 6.54
CA GLU A 168 -8.28 -15.01 5.33
C GLU A 168 -9.79 -15.19 5.56
N GLN A 169 -10.19 -15.85 6.63
CA GLN A 169 -11.61 -15.98 7.01
C GLN A 169 -12.26 -14.60 7.21
N ALA A 170 -11.59 -13.69 7.92
CA ALA A 170 -12.07 -12.32 8.11
C ALA A 170 -12.17 -11.58 6.76
N ARG A 171 -11.18 -11.71 5.89
CA ARG A 171 -11.16 -11.10 4.55
C ARG A 171 -12.33 -11.58 3.70
N VAL A 172 -12.59 -12.88 3.69
CA VAL A 172 -13.71 -13.48 2.95
C VAL A 172 -15.04 -12.97 3.48
N SER A 173 -15.23 -12.98 4.79
CA SER A 173 -16.45 -12.47 5.44
C SER A 173 -16.70 -10.99 5.11
N HIS A 174 -15.71 -10.12 5.29
CA HIS A 174 -15.86 -8.71 4.97
C HIS A 174 -16.10 -8.44 3.49
N THR A 175 -15.50 -9.25 2.60
CA THR A 175 -15.72 -9.13 1.16
C THR A 175 -17.15 -9.52 0.80
N LYS A 176 -17.67 -10.61 1.38
CA LYS A 176 -19.05 -11.07 1.16
C LYS A 176 -20.04 -9.98 1.60
N THR A 177 -19.95 -9.50 2.85
CA THR A 177 -20.82 -8.43 3.37
C THR A 177 -20.79 -7.19 2.46
N ARG A 178 -19.60 -6.77 2.03
CA ARG A 178 -19.47 -5.60 1.14
C ARG A 178 -20.11 -5.81 -0.23
N VAL A 179 -20.05 -7.01 -0.78
CA VAL A 179 -20.69 -7.34 -2.06
C VAL A 179 -22.21 -7.33 -1.90
N GLU A 180 -22.74 -7.88 -0.81
CA GLU A 180 -24.16 -7.85 -0.47
C GLU A 180 -24.68 -6.42 -0.34
N GLU A 181 -24.01 -5.58 0.44
CA GLU A 181 -24.34 -4.15 0.60
C GLU A 181 -24.33 -3.37 -0.74
N LEU A 182 -23.39 -3.68 -1.64
CA LEU A 182 -23.35 -3.07 -2.98
C LEU A 182 -24.51 -3.56 -3.87
N ALA A 183 -24.86 -4.83 -3.77
CA ALA A 183 -25.99 -5.39 -4.50
C ALA A 183 -27.32 -4.76 -4.06
N ASP A 184 -27.51 -4.53 -2.76
CA ASP A 184 -28.68 -3.84 -2.21
C ASP A 184 -28.82 -2.41 -2.73
N LEU A 185 -27.70 -1.76 -3.05
CA LEU A 185 -27.67 -0.44 -3.69
C LEU A 185 -27.83 -0.50 -5.22
N GLY A 186 -28.09 -1.67 -5.79
CA GLY A 186 -28.23 -1.87 -7.24
C GLY A 186 -26.92 -1.76 -8.02
N ILE A 187 -25.77 -1.92 -7.35
CA ILE A 187 -24.44 -1.81 -7.96
C ILE A 187 -23.92 -3.21 -8.32
N ASP A 188 -23.83 -3.50 -9.60
CA ASP A 188 -23.22 -4.73 -10.11
C ASP A 188 -21.68 -4.68 -10.01
N VAL A 189 -21.14 -5.42 -9.03
CA VAL A 189 -19.71 -5.49 -8.74
C VAL A 189 -18.92 -6.18 -9.86
N ASP A 190 -19.52 -7.16 -10.54
CA ASP A 190 -18.83 -7.90 -11.60
C ASP A 190 -18.73 -7.07 -12.87
N ARG A 191 -19.73 -6.25 -13.15
CA ARG A 191 -19.67 -5.24 -14.22
C ARG A 191 -18.57 -4.21 -13.94
N ILE A 192 -18.41 -3.76 -12.69
CA ILE A 192 -17.33 -2.82 -12.33
C ILE A 192 -15.96 -3.49 -12.48
N LYS A 193 -15.80 -4.73 -12.05
CA LYS A 193 -14.53 -5.48 -12.20
C LYS A 193 -14.16 -5.69 -13.66
N SER A 194 -15.13 -5.96 -14.53
CA SER A 194 -14.89 -6.15 -15.96
C SER A 194 -14.42 -4.86 -16.66
N CYS A 195 -14.83 -3.69 -16.15
CA CYS A 195 -14.41 -2.39 -16.66
C CYS A 195 -13.01 -1.95 -16.17
N LEU A 196 -12.41 -2.65 -15.19
CA LEU A 196 -11.05 -2.37 -14.74
C LEU A 196 -10.07 -3.08 -15.69
N PRO A 197 -9.12 -2.37 -16.34
CA PRO A 197 -8.07 -3.05 -17.07
C PRO A 197 -7.31 -3.94 -16.09
N ARG A 198 -7.06 -5.17 -16.50
CA ARG A 198 -6.16 -6.07 -15.75
C ARG A 198 -4.86 -5.32 -15.48
N PRO A 199 -4.29 -5.43 -14.25
CA PRO A 199 -2.95 -4.92 -14.02
C PRO A 199 -2.05 -5.53 -15.10
N PRO A 200 -1.13 -4.76 -15.71
CA PRO A 200 -0.17 -5.34 -16.61
C PRO A 200 0.47 -6.51 -15.87
N HIS A 201 0.41 -7.70 -16.47
CA HIS A 201 1.21 -8.82 -16.00
C HIS A 201 2.63 -8.27 -15.95
N SER A 202 3.25 -8.32 -14.78
CA SER A 202 4.67 -8.12 -14.65
C SER A 202 5.30 -9.25 -15.46
N GLU A 203 5.67 -8.97 -16.71
CA GLU A 203 6.55 -9.85 -17.44
C GLU A 203 7.80 -10.02 -16.56
N PRO A 204 8.24 -11.25 -16.31
CA PRO A 204 9.47 -11.46 -15.58
C PRO A 204 10.57 -10.69 -16.31
N PRO A 205 11.52 -10.06 -15.61
CA PRO A 205 12.63 -9.37 -16.25
C PRO A 205 13.37 -10.38 -17.12
N HIS A 206 13.18 -10.28 -18.42
CA HIS A 206 13.94 -11.09 -19.37
C HIS A 206 15.41 -10.88 -19.09
N SER A 207 16.06 -11.99 -18.74
CA SER A 207 17.49 -12.23 -18.76
C SER A 207 18.22 -11.39 -19.82
N ARG A 208 18.72 -10.21 -19.45
CA ARG A 208 19.79 -9.53 -20.16
C ARG A 208 21.07 -9.63 -19.34
N LEU A 209 21.59 -10.83 -19.28
CA LEU A 209 22.98 -11.12 -18.92
C LEU A 209 23.43 -12.32 -19.76
N GLN A 210 23.64 -12.05 -21.05
CA GLN A 210 24.52 -12.86 -21.92
C GLN A 210 24.97 -11.93 -23.04
N SER A 211 26.07 -11.27 -22.83
CA SER A 211 27.21 -11.08 -23.78
C SER A 211 28.18 -10.09 -23.16
#